data_2cc1be7299ee72569a3ba9dd08abea94
#
_entry.id   2cc1be7299ee72569a3ba9dd08abea94
#
_cell.length_a   1.000
_cell.length_b   1.000
_cell.length_c   1.000
_cell.angle_alpha   90.00
_cell.angle_beta   90.00
_cell.angle_gamma   90.00
#
_symmetry.space_group_name_H-M   'P 1'
#
loop_
_entity.id
_entity.type
_entity.pdbx_description
1 polymer ?
#
loop_
_entity_poly.entity_id
_entity_poly.type
_entity_poly.pdbx_seq_one_letter_code
_entity_poly.pdbx_strand_id
1 'polypeptide(L)'
;NRNKNFTFDKIHKAMVGISSVSDFIVELADVEVHCIGRVENETSLSQDEKLLIAEKLLQKMESSLLPVEERYFGSDTFEAYSIKDIFEDKIIRKYTINQNSGEEFGRSQKTPSETNHYENLDAFEWYAYDDNFGTSEEKLLVRTLKHLMNELEEKWTDIYLLRNEKGVRIYNFDDGQAFEPDFLLFANDKKSGNTSWQIFIEPKGSQFLDSEGGFDKGKEGWKQRFLNEITKRSEARTLIDDDRYRIVGLPFYNHE
;
A
#
# COMPACT_ATOMS: atom_id res chain seq x y z
N ASN A 1 -24.88 -12.32 -18.91
CA ASN A 1 -23.83 -13.30 -18.91
C ASN A 1 -23.77 -13.97 -17.53
N ARG A 2 -24.08 -15.29 -17.44
CA ARG A 2 -24.01 -16.04 -16.17
C ARG A 2 -22.63 -16.65 -15.92
N ASN A 3 -21.71 -16.53 -16.86
CA ASN A 3 -20.35 -17.02 -16.68
C ASN A 3 -19.54 -16.01 -15.87
N LYS A 4 -19.30 -16.31 -14.59
CA LYS A 4 -18.51 -15.48 -13.67
C LYS A 4 -17.03 -15.34 -14.07
N ASN A 5 -16.57 -16.18 -14.98
CA ASN A 5 -15.17 -16.21 -15.41
C ASN A 5 -14.91 -15.34 -16.65
N PHE A 6 -15.95 -15.02 -17.40
CA PHE A 6 -15.87 -14.17 -18.60
C PHE A 6 -16.59 -12.85 -18.35
N THR A 7 -15.94 -11.93 -17.66
CA THR A 7 -16.44 -10.59 -17.36
C THR A 7 -15.71 -9.55 -18.18
N PHE A 8 -16.35 -8.43 -18.47
CA PHE A 8 -15.69 -7.32 -19.17
C PHE A 8 -14.42 -6.85 -18.46
N ASP A 9 -14.41 -6.85 -17.13
CA ASP A 9 -13.25 -6.49 -16.33
C ASP A 9 -12.02 -7.40 -16.60
N LYS A 10 -12.25 -8.70 -16.80
CA LYS A 10 -11.19 -9.64 -17.18
C LYS A 10 -10.72 -9.44 -18.62
N ILE A 11 -11.66 -9.16 -19.54
CA ILE A 11 -11.34 -8.85 -20.93
C ILE A 11 -10.52 -7.58 -21.03
N HIS A 12 -10.94 -6.53 -20.34
CA HIS A 12 -10.26 -5.24 -20.31
C HIS A 12 -8.82 -5.36 -19.78
N LYS A 13 -8.59 -6.19 -18.76
CA LYS A 13 -7.24 -6.45 -18.23
C LYS A 13 -6.36 -7.27 -19.18
N ALA A 14 -6.96 -8.11 -20.01
CA ALA A 14 -6.22 -9.01 -20.89
C ALA A 14 -5.95 -8.44 -22.30
N MET A 15 -6.70 -7.44 -22.72
CA MET A 15 -6.62 -6.87 -24.07
C MET A 15 -6.29 -5.38 -24.01
N VAL A 16 -5.07 -5.05 -24.44
CA VAL A 16 -4.62 -3.65 -24.51
C VAL A 16 -5.43 -2.88 -25.56
N GLY A 17 -5.94 -1.71 -25.18
CA GLY A 17 -6.69 -0.83 -26.08
C GLY A 17 -8.21 -0.97 -26.01
N ILE A 18 -8.74 -1.95 -25.27
CA ILE A 18 -10.19 -2.13 -25.07
C ILE A 18 -10.61 -1.44 -23.79
N SER A 19 -11.29 -0.31 -23.89
CA SER A 19 -11.77 0.49 -22.76
C SER A 19 -13.28 0.38 -22.53
N SER A 20 -14.02 -0.15 -23.49
CA SER A 20 -15.46 -0.30 -23.41
C SER A 20 -15.97 -1.61 -24.05
N VAL A 21 -17.20 -2.01 -23.73
CA VAL A 21 -17.86 -3.13 -24.40
C VAL A 21 -18.00 -2.88 -25.89
N SER A 22 -18.19 -1.62 -26.29
CA SER A 22 -18.27 -1.24 -27.71
C SER A 22 -16.97 -1.47 -28.45
N ASP A 23 -15.82 -1.14 -27.84
CA ASP A 23 -14.50 -1.41 -28.41
C ASP A 23 -14.29 -2.91 -28.62
N PHE A 24 -14.69 -3.71 -27.63
CA PHE A 24 -14.62 -5.17 -27.71
C PHE A 24 -15.48 -5.74 -28.86
N ILE A 25 -16.67 -5.20 -29.07
CA ILE A 25 -17.55 -5.62 -30.18
C ILE A 25 -16.92 -5.25 -31.53
N VAL A 26 -16.30 -4.07 -31.63
CA VAL A 26 -15.65 -3.63 -32.87
C VAL A 26 -14.44 -4.53 -33.19
N GLU A 27 -13.62 -4.85 -32.24
CA GLU A 27 -12.45 -5.74 -32.39
C GLU A 27 -12.86 -7.16 -32.82
N LEU A 28 -14.05 -7.63 -32.41
CA LEU A 28 -14.57 -8.94 -32.80
C LEU A 28 -15.39 -8.93 -34.08
N ALA A 29 -15.70 -7.77 -34.66
CA ALA A 29 -16.61 -7.67 -35.81
C ALA A 29 -16.12 -8.46 -37.06
N ASP A 30 -14.80 -8.53 -37.23
CA ASP A 30 -14.15 -9.19 -38.36
C ASP A 30 -13.57 -10.57 -38.02
N VAL A 31 -13.87 -11.10 -36.82
CA VAL A 31 -13.35 -12.41 -36.40
C VAL A 31 -14.25 -13.52 -36.96
N GLU A 32 -13.70 -14.31 -37.89
CA GLU A 32 -14.34 -15.51 -38.38
C GLU A 32 -14.05 -16.72 -37.49
N VAL A 33 -15.10 -17.43 -37.09
CA VAL A 33 -14.98 -18.63 -36.27
C VAL A 33 -15.32 -19.87 -37.13
N HIS A 34 -14.29 -20.67 -37.41
CA HIS A 34 -14.45 -21.92 -38.12
C HIS A 34 -14.73 -23.07 -37.14
N CYS A 35 -15.91 -23.64 -37.22
CA CYS A 35 -16.28 -24.80 -36.42
C CYS A 35 -16.40 -26.05 -37.29
N ILE A 36 -15.76 -27.14 -36.84
CA ILE A 36 -15.86 -28.46 -37.50
C ILE A 36 -16.67 -29.36 -36.58
N GLY A 37 -17.75 -29.91 -37.12
CA GLY A 37 -18.65 -30.81 -36.37
C GLY A 37 -19.75 -31.39 -37.25
N ARG A 38 -20.58 -32.23 -36.62
CA ARG A 38 -21.81 -32.71 -37.26
C ARG A 38 -22.92 -31.72 -36.97
N VAL A 39 -23.68 -31.35 -37.99
CA VAL A 39 -24.85 -30.46 -37.91
C VAL A 39 -26.10 -31.23 -38.28
N GLU A 40 -27.24 -30.85 -37.72
CA GLU A 40 -28.52 -31.46 -38.01
C GLU A 40 -29.01 -31.06 -39.42
N ASN A 41 -28.65 -29.86 -39.86
CA ASN A 41 -29.01 -29.36 -41.18
C ASN A 41 -27.81 -28.61 -41.79
N GLU A 42 -27.42 -29.03 -43.02
CA GLU A 42 -26.26 -28.46 -43.72
C GLU A 42 -26.47 -27.01 -44.18
N THR A 43 -27.70 -26.53 -44.22
CA THR A 43 -28.01 -25.16 -44.69
C THR A 43 -28.23 -24.14 -43.56
N SER A 44 -28.47 -24.59 -42.32
CA SER A 44 -28.72 -23.70 -41.19
C SER A 44 -28.46 -24.41 -39.88
N LEU A 45 -27.80 -23.70 -38.95
CA LEU A 45 -27.61 -24.16 -37.58
C LEU A 45 -28.87 -23.93 -36.74
N SER A 46 -29.27 -24.95 -36.00
CA SER A 46 -30.30 -24.82 -34.96
C SER A 46 -29.83 -23.89 -33.83
N GLN A 47 -30.79 -23.42 -33.02
CA GLN A 47 -30.46 -22.53 -31.89
C GLN A 47 -29.58 -23.21 -30.84
N ASP A 48 -29.78 -24.52 -30.64
CA ASP A 48 -28.97 -25.30 -29.67
C ASP A 48 -27.54 -25.51 -30.19
N GLU A 49 -27.35 -25.74 -31.48
CA GLU A 49 -26.02 -25.81 -32.09
C GLU A 49 -25.28 -24.48 -32.00
N LYS A 50 -25.95 -23.36 -32.26
CA LYS A 50 -25.37 -22.02 -32.09
C LYS A 50 -24.96 -21.78 -30.64
N LEU A 51 -25.78 -22.19 -29.69
CA LEU A 51 -25.49 -22.05 -28.27
C LEU A 51 -24.25 -22.87 -27.84
N LEU A 52 -24.18 -24.13 -28.33
CA LEU A 52 -23.05 -25.03 -28.08
C LEU A 52 -21.73 -24.48 -28.65
N ILE A 53 -21.79 -23.94 -29.88
CA ILE A 53 -20.64 -23.29 -30.51
C ILE A 53 -20.18 -22.06 -29.69
N ALA A 54 -21.13 -21.21 -29.29
CA ALA A 54 -20.84 -20.04 -28.50
C ALA A 54 -20.22 -20.41 -27.12
N GLU A 55 -20.73 -21.46 -26.49
CA GLU A 55 -20.20 -21.95 -25.23
C GLU A 55 -18.74 -22.44 -25.36
N LYS A 56 -18.47 -23.26 -26.38
CA LYS A 56 -17.10 -23.75 -26.65
C LYS A 56 -16.16 -22.65 -27.03
N LEU A 57 -16.61 -21.65 -27.81
CA LEU A 57 -15.81 -20.48 -28.13
C LEU A 57 -15.44 -19.69 -26.88
N LEU A 58 -16.42 -19.41 -26.01
CA LEU A 58 -16.19 -18.69 -24.75
C LEU A 58 -15.24 -19.45 -23.82
N GLN A 59 -15.37 -20.79 -23.74
CA GLN A 59 -14.43 -21.61 -22.95
C GLN A 59 -13.01 -21.54 -23.51
N LYS A 60 -12.85 -21.58 -24.83
CA LYS A 60 -11.55 -21.46 -25.47
C LYS A 60 -10.95 -20.07 -25.30
N MET A 61 -11.75 -19.03 -25.42
CA MET A 61 -11.31 -17.65 -25.15
C MET A 61 -10.91 -17.48 -23.69
N GLU A 62 -11.67 -18.04 -22.75
CA GLU A 62 -11.33 -18.00 -21.33
C GLU A 62 -9.98 -18.67 -21.04
N SER A 63 -9.71 -19.82 -21.65
CA SER A 63 -8.43 -20.52 -21.51
C SER A 63 -7.25 -19.81 -22.21
N SER A 64 -7.53 -18.99 -23.21
CA SER A 64 -6.53 -18.20 -23.96
C SER A 64 -6.31 -16.81 -23.38
N LEU A 65 -7.27 -16.28 -22.63
CA LEU A 65 -7.12 -15.11 -21.79
C LEU A 65 -6.40 -15.53 -20.50
N LEU A 66 -5.18 -16.03 -20.65
CA LEU A 66 -4.30 -16.09 -19.49
C LEU A 66 -4.21 -14.66 -18.95
N PRO A 67 -4.49 -14.42 -17.66
CA PRO A 67 -4.17 -13.15 -17.09
C PRO A 67 -2.68 -12.94 -17.41
N VAL A 68 -2.38 -11.90 -18.16
CA VAL A 68 -1.04 -11.35 -18.17
C VAL A 68 -0.85 -10.93 -16.72
N GLU A 69 -0.24 -11.79 -15.94
CA GLU A 69 0.26 -11.38 -14.64
C GLU A 69 1.30 -10.32 -14.96
N GLU A 70 0.86 -9.08 -14.94
CA GLU A 70 1.79 -7.97 -14.90
C GLU A 70 2.61 -8.16 -13.62
N ARG A 71 3.80 -8.68 -13.78
CA ARG A 71 4.74 -8.78 -12.67
C ARG A 71 5.41 -7.43 -12.56
N TYR A 72 4.98 -6.70 -11.56
CA TYR A 72 5.66 -5.49 -11.15
C TYR A 72 6.85 -5.90 -10.29
N PHE A 73 7.99 -5.30 -10.58
CA PHE A 73 9.17 -5.36 -9.71
C PHE A 73 9.35 -3.96 -9.14
N GLY A 74 9.59 -3.87 -7.84
CA GLY A 74 10.00 -2.61 -7.25
C GLY A 74 11.40 -2.24 -7.74
N SER A 75 11.66 -0.94 -7.85
CA SER A 75 13.02 -0.45 -8.04
C SER A 75 13.84 -0.74 -6.77
N ASP A 76 15.04 -1.22 -6.92
CA ASP A 76 16.01 -1.34 -5.84
C ASP A 76 16.78 -0.03 -5.58
N THR A 77 16.40 1.04 -6.28
CA THR A 77 16.98 2.37 -6.16
C THR A 77 15.93 3.34 -5.66
N PHE A 78 16.23 4.08 -4.59
CA PHE A 78 15.40 5.16 -4.09
C PHE A 78 15.83 6.48 -4.71
N GLU A 79 14.87 7.21 -5.24
CA GLU A 79 15.06 8.58 -5.69
C GLU A 79 14.69 9.55 -4.57
N ALA A 80 15.52 10.56 -4.35
CA ALA A 80 15.26 11.59 -3.34
C ALA A 80 14.35 12.68 -3.92
N TYR A 81 13.23 12.93 -3.27
CA TYR A 81 12.33 14.05 -3.55
C TYR A 81 12.29 15.01 -2.37
N SER A 82 12.06 16.29 -2.63
CA SER A 82 11.78 17.23 -1.55
C SER A 82 10.46 16.86 -0.86
N ILE A 83 10.43 16.92 0.47
CA ILE A 83 9.19 16.73 1.24
C ILE A 83 8.11 17.69 0.76
N LYS A 84 8.48 18.92 0.39
CA LYS A 84 7.56 19.94 -0.12
C LYS A 84 6.91 19.57 -1.45
N ASP A 85 7.59 18.76 -2.28
CA ASP A 85 7.06 18.31 -3.56
C ASP A 85 6.05 17.17 -3.39
N ILE A 86 6.18 16.39 -2.31
CA ILE A 86 5.30 15.27 -1.99
C ILE A 86 4.10 15.74 -1.15
N PHE A 87 4.38 16.56 -0.14
CA PHE A 87 3.39 17.12 0.77
C PHE A 87 3.25 18.61 0.48
N GLU A 88 2.53 18.94 -0.60
CA GLU A 88 2.11 20.33 -0.85
C GLU A 88 1.37 20.89 0.37
N ASP A 89 1.29 22.22 0.49
CA ASP A 89 0.51 22.90 1.53
C ASP A 89 -0.97 22.46 1.48
N LYS A 90 -1.25 21.26 1.99
CA LYS A 90 -2.59 20.65 2.04
C LYS A 90 -3.19 20.88 3.40
N ILE A 91 -4.37 21.44 3.42
CA ILE A 91 -5.21 21.41 4.61
C ILE A 91 -5.99 20.09 4.59
N ILE A 92 -5.56 19.13 5.41
CA ILE A 92 -6.28 17.87 5.60
C ILE A 92 -7.29 18.09 6.72
N ARG A 93 -8.58 17.99 6.38
CA ARG A 93 -9.65 18.09 7.38
C ARG A 93 -10.24 16.72 7.61
N LYS A 94 -10.12 16.21 8.84
CA LYS A 94 -10.76 14.97 9.28
C LYS A 94 -11.88 15.29 10.25
N TYR A 95 -12.99 14.58 10.11
CA TYR A 95 -14.15 14.73 10.97
C TYR A 95 -14.50 13.38 11.58
N THR A 96 -14.71 13.36 12.87
CA THR A 96 -15.27 12.19 13.56
C THR A 96 -16.77 12.17 13.38
N ILE A 97 -17.29 11.20 12.66
CA ILE A 97 -18.73 11.08 12.38
C ILE A 97 -19.48 10.37 13.52
N ASN A 98 -18.80 9.50 14.28
CA ASN A 98 -19.43 8.68 15.31
C ASN A 98 -18.68 8.79 16.64
N GLN A 99 -19.13 9.66 17.53
CA GLN A 99 -18.48 9.88 18.83
C GLN A 99 -18.79 8.77 19.87
N ASN A 100 -19.74 7.88 19.58
CA ASN A 100 -20.25 6.89 20.54
C ASN A 100 -19.76 5.46 20.30
N SER A 101 -18.88 5.22 19.32
CA SER A 101 -18.52 3.85 18.94
C SER A 101 -17.53 3.15 19.89
N GLY A 102 -16.95 3.84 20.84
CA GLY A 102 -15.86 3.28 21.68
C GLY A 102 -14.53 3.08 20.93
N GLU A 103 -14.53 3.17 19.62
CA GLU A 103 -13.35 2.97 18.79
C GLU A 103 -12.42 4.19 18.82
N GLU A 104 -11.12 3.95 18.96
CA GLU A 104 -10.09 5.00 18.93
C GLU A 104 -9.85 5.57 17.54
N PHE A 105 -10.03 4.73 16.51
CA PHE A 105 -9.86 5.16 15.12
C PHE A 105 -10.81 6.29 14.75
N GLY A 106 -10.27 7.34 14.15
CA GLY A 106 -11.04 8.51 13.71
C GLY A 106 -11.39 9.50 14.83
N ARG A 107 -10.93 9.30 16.07
CA ARG A 107 -11.02 10.30 17.14
C ARG A 107 -9.75 11.12 17.21
N SER A 108 -9.90 12.40 17.57
CA SER A 108 -8.78 13.30 17.83
C SER A 108 -7.97 12.83 19.03
N GLN A 109 -6.66 12.75 18.90
CA GLN A 109 -5.76 12.45 20.02
C GLN A 109 -5.71 13.61 21.04
N LYS A 110 -6.12 14.83 20.64
CA LYS A 110 -6.25 15.99 21.52
C LYS A 110 -7.51 15.97 22.37
N THR A 111 -8.40 15.00 22.17
CA THR A 111 -9.62 14.85 22.97
C THR A 111 -9.39 13.80 24.04
N PRO A 112 -9.60 14.12 25.34
CA PRO A 112 -9.52 13.13 26.40
C PRO A 112 -10.44 11.93 26.13
N SER A 113 -9.90 10.72 26.26
CA SER A 113 -10.64 9.48 26.08
C SER A 113 -10.41 8.55 27.27
N GLU A 114 -11.26 7.51 27.42
CA GLU A 114 -11.12 6.50 28.46
C GLU A 114 -9.84 5.67 28.31
N THR A 115 -9.30 5.57 27.09
CA THR A 115 -8.10 4.80 26.76
C THR A 115 -6.80 5.51 27.11
N ASN A 116 -6.89 6.75 27.58
CA ASN A 116 -5.73 7.54 28.01
C ASN A 116 -4.67 7.78 26.91
N HIS A 117 -5.08 7.83 25.64
CA HIS A 117 -4.18 8.15 24.52
C HIS A 117 -4.11 9.67 24.23
N TYR A 118 -4.72 10.48 25.08
CA TYR A 118 -4.72 11.93 24.96
C TYR A 118 -3.31 12.51 25.01
N GLU A 119 -3.01 13.41 24.06
CA GLU A 119 -1.81 14.23 24.05
C GLU A 119 -2.11 15.63 23.54
N ASN A 120 -1.45 16.61 24.12
CA ASN A 120 -1.49 17.99 23.61
C ASN A 120 -0.46 18.15 22.49
N LEU A 121 -0.87 17.83 21.27
CA LEU A 121 0.00 17.83 20.09
C LEU A 121 0.48 19.23 19.70
N ASP A 122 -0.23 20.29 20.08
CA ASP A 122 0.17 21.68 19.81
C ASP A 122 1.48 22.07 20.50
N ALA A 123 1.90 21.30 21.51
CA ALA A 123 3.18 21.47 22.22
C ALA A 123 4.36 20.78 21.53
N PHE A 124 4.12 20.04 20.44
CA PHE A 124 5.15 19.20 19.79
C PHE A 124 5.60 19.83 18.48
N GLU A 125 6.70 20.55 18.48
CA GLU A 125 7.31 21.11 17.27
C GLU A 125 7.81 20.03 16.30
N TRP A 126 8.06 18.83 16.80
CA TRP A 126 8.52 17.67 16.03
C TRP A 126 7.39 16.88 15.37
N TYR A 127 6.12 17.14 15.67
CA TYR A 127 4.99 16.49 15.02
C TYR A 127 4.40 17.41 13.94
N ALA A 128 4.35 16.92 12.70
CA ALA A 128 4.08 17.78 11.54
C ALA A 128 2.62 18.22 11.38
N TYR A 129 1.68 17.68 12.18
CA TYR A 129 0.26 18.01 12.09
C TYR A 129 -0.30 18.52 13.42
N ASP A 130 -1.40 19.26 13.33
CA ASP A 130 -2.10 19.78 14.50
C ASP A 130 -2.80 18.69 15.32
N ASP A 131 -3.13 17.54 14.72
CA ASP A 131 -3.87 16.48 15.39
C ASP A 131 -3.58 15.11 14.78
N ASN A 132 -3.92 14.04 15.52
CA ASN A 132 -3.80 12.65 15.07
C ASN A 132 -5.14 11.92 15.25
N PHE A 133 -5.71 11.46 14.13
CA PHE A 133 -6.97 10.71 14.09
C PHE A 133 -6.74 9.21 13.83
N GLY A 134 -5.58 8.71 14.17
CA GLY A 134 -5.17 7.34 13.95
C GLY A 134 -5.84 6.31 14.86
N THR A 135 -5.37 5.07 14.72
CA THR A 135 -5.70 3.96 15.62
C THR A 135 -5.06 4.16 16.99
N SER A 136 -5.37 3.28 17.95
CA SER A 136 -4.72 3.26 19.27
C SER A 136 -3.20 3.11 19.15
N GLU A 137 -2.73 2.23 18.28
CA GLU A 137 -1.33 1.95 18.06
C GLU A 137 -0.59 3.17 17.49
N GLU A 138 -1.22 3.85 16.53
CA GLU A 138 -0.67 5.09 15.97
C GLU A 138 -0.58 6.21 17.01
N LYS A 139 -1.57 6.32 17.88
CA LYS A 139 -1.57 7.29 18.99
C LYS A 139 -0.51 6.96 20.04
N LEU A 140 -0.35 5.67 20.35
CA LEU A 140 0.67 5.20 21.28
C LEU A 140 2.09 5.44 20.74
N LEU A 141 2.32 5.29 19.42
CA LEU A 141 3.58 5.64 18.81
C LEU A 141 3.95 7.10 19.05
N VAL A 142 3.02 8.03 18.78
CA VAL A 142 3.25 9.47 19.01
C VAL A 142 3.60 9.74 20.48
N ARG A 143 2.88 9.11 21.40
CA ARG A 143 3.12 9.22 22.84
C ARG A 143 4.50 8.64 23.25
N THR A 144 4.86 7.50 22.70
CA THR A 144 6.16 6.88 22.96
C THR A 144 7.30 7.76 22.48
N LEU A 145 7.18 8.32 21.29
CA LEU A 145 8.19 9.26 20.77
C LEU A 145 8.32 10.50 21.64
N LYS A 146 7.22 11.04 22.19
CA LYS A 146 7.27 12.12 23.17
C LYS A 146 8.16 11.77 24.37
N HIS A 147 8.02 10.56 24.88
CA HIS A 147 8.83 10.13 26.04
C HIS A 147 10.30 9.90 25.70
N LEU A 148 10.57 9.48 24.46
CA LEU A 148 11.93 9.23 23.96
C LEU A 148 12.62 10.48 23.42
N MET A 149 11.91 11.59 23.26
CA MET A 149 12.42 12.76 22.54
C MET A 149 13.74 13.29 23.12
N ASN A 150 13.86 13.39 24.45
CA ASN A 150 15.09 13.83 25.09
C ASN A 150 16.29 12.92 24.73
N GLU A 151 16.09 11.60 24.69
CA GLU A 151 17.14 10.65 24.32
C GLU A 151 17.47 10.72 22.82
N LEU A 152 16.46 10.95 22.00
CA LEU A 152 16.66 11.16 20.56
C LEU A 152 17.43 12.44 20.28
N GLU A 153 17.08 13.53 20.95
CA GLU A 153 17.76 14.81 20.84
C GLU A 153 19.23 14.79 21.33
N GLU A 154 19.65 13.81 22.08
CA GLU A 154 21.08 13.64 22.39
C GLU A 154 21.91 13.29 21.15
N LYS A 155 21.34 12.53 20.23
CA LYS A 155 22.01 11.96 19.04
C LYS A 155 21.65 12.68 17.75
N TRP A 156 20.44 13.23 17.69
CA TRP A 156 19.82 13.75 16.48
C TRP A 156 19.41 15.20 16.63
N THR A 157 19.35 15.91 15.49
CA THR A 157 18.74 17.23 15.34
C THR A 157 17.64 17.17 14.28
N ASP A 158 16.84 18.21 14.20
CA ASP A 158 15.80 18.36 13.19
C ASP A 158 14.92 17.11 13.10
N ILE A 159 14.43 16.68 14.25
CA ILE A 159 13.57 15.48 14.36
C ILE A 159 12.16 15.89 14.00
N TYR A 160 11.58 15.23 12.99
CA TYR A 160 10.20 15.44 12.57
C TYR A 160 9.48 14.12 12.33
N LEU A 161 8.33 13.94 12.99
CA LEU A 161 7.41 12.84 12.73
C LEU A 161 6.27 13.34 11.82
N LEU A 162 6.14 12.70 10.67
CA LEU A 162 5.09 12.96 9.70
C LEU A 162 4.19 11.73 9.61
N ARG A 163 2.88 11.89 9.82
CA ARG A 163 1.91 10.87 9.47
C ARG A 163 1.74 10.83 7.95
N ASN A 164 1.87 9.65 7.37
CA ASN A 164 1.80 9.49 5.92
C ASN A 164 0.33 9.49 5.45
N GLU A 165 -0.19 10.65 5.13
CA GLU A 165 -1.54 10.81 4.57
C GLU A 165 -1.54 10.47 3.06
N LYS A 166 -1.05 9.26 2.71
CA LYS A 166 -0.91 8.72 1.34
C LYS A 166 0.05 9.52 0.44
N GLY A 167 0.96 10.25 1.04
CA GLY A 167 1.95 11.03 0.30
C GLY A 167 3.10 10.18 -0.23
N VAL A 168 3.59 9.24 0.60
CA VAL A 168 4.71 8.36 0.26
C VAL A 168 4.23 6.93 0.10
N ARG A 169 4.61 6.35 -1.02
CA ARG A 169 4.39 4.94 -1.36
C ARG A 169 5.70 4.34 -1.81
N ILE A 170 6.04 3.20 -1.26
CA ILE A 170 7.20 2.41 -1.66
C ILE A 170 6.75 1.05 -2.19
N TYR A 171 7.58 0.42 -3.00
CA TYR A 171 7.22 -0.83 -3.67
C TYR A 171 8.20 -1.93 -3.30
N ASN A 172 7.65 -3.09 -2.92
CA ASN A 172 8.44 -4.27 -2.61
C ASN A 172 9.34 -4.64 -3.79
N PHE A 173 10.61 -4.90 -3.51
CA PHE A 173 11.63 -5.15 -4.52
C PHE A 173 11.36 -6.41 -5.36
N ASP A 174 10.73 -7.44 -4.76
CA ASP A 174 10.53 -8.73 -5.39
C ASP A 174 9.29 -8.79 -6.30
N ASP A 175 8.17 -8.22 -5.84
CA ASP A 175 6.87 -8.37 -6.49
C ASP A 175 6.17 -7.04 -6.81
N GLY A 176 6.81 -5.91 -6.46
CA GLY A 176 6.26 -4.58 -6.70
C GLY A 176 4.99 -4.28 -5.89
N GLN A 177 4.69 -5.05 -4.85
CA GLN A 177 3.54 -4.77 -3.99
C GLN A 177 3.71 -3.42 -3.30
N ALA A 178 2.70 -2.56 -3.41
CA ALA A 178 2.73 -1.23 -2.84
C ALA A 178 2.60 -1.28 -1.31
N PHE A 179 3.43 -0.51 -0.63
CA PHE A 179 3.42 -0.28 0.80
C PHE A 179 3.37 1.22 1.09
N GLU A 180 2.43 1.63 1.88
CA GLU A 180 2.30 2.99 2.41
C GLU A 180 2.55 2.90 3.92
N PRO A 181 3.75 3.27 4.42
CA PRO A 181 4.02 3.28 5.85
C PRO A 181 3.11 4.30 6.55
N ASP A 182 2.67 4.02 7.77
CA ASP A 182 1.79 4.92 8.51
C ASP A 182 2.50 6.22 8.90
N PHE A 183 3.80 6.14 9.22
CA PHE A 183 4.60 7.29 9.60
C PHE A 183 5.97 7.32 8.94
N LEU A 184 6.48 8.54 8.79
CA LEU A 184 7.84 8.87 8.39
C LEU A 184 8.49 9.68 9.50
N LEU A 185 9.62 9.22 10.00
CA LEU A 185 10.44 9.97 10.96
C LEU A 185 11.70 10.45 10.25
N PHE A 186 11.94 11.73 10.31
CA PHE A 186 13.14 12.38 9.78
C PHE A 186 14.02 12.84 10.94
N ALA A 187 15.32 12.69 10.78
CA ALA A 187 16.27 13.18 11.77
C ALA A 187 17.64 13.41 11.13
N ASN A 188 18.39 14.40 11.60
CA ASN A 188 19.76 14.66 11.18
C ASN A 188 20.75 14.18 12.24
N ASP A 189 21.78 13.45 11.82
CA ASP A 189 22.80 12.94 12.73
C ASP A 189 23.73 14.08 13.20
N LYS A 190 23.80 14.30 14.51
CA LYS A 190 24.67 15.32 15.11
C LYS A 190 26.16 15.10 14.86
N LYS A 191 26.60 13.85 14.73
CA LYS A 191 28.02 13.52 14.58
C LYS A 191 28.50 13.71 13.15
N SER A 192 27.72 13.28 12.18
CA SER A 192 28.07 13.42 10.76
C SER A 192 27.70 14.78 10.18
N GLY A 193 26.82 15.53 10.84
CA GLY A 193 26.42 16.90 10.48
C GLY A 193 25.65 17.05 9.16
N ASN A 194 25.73 16.05 8.28
CA ASN A 194 25.17 16.09 6.94
C ASN A 194 24.34 14.86 6.58
N THR A 195 24.19 13.89 7.49
CA THR A 195 23.42 12.67 7.19
C THR A 195 22.00 12.81 7.71
N SER A 196 21.07 12.82 6.79
CA SER A 196 19.63 12.78 7.08
C SER A 196 19.13 11.35 7.12
N TRP A 197 18.41 11.01 8.17
CA TRP A 197 17.76 9.71 8.32
C TRP A 197 16.30 9.84 8.00
N GLN A 198 15.80 8.92 7.20
CA GLN A 198 14.39 8.72 6.91
C GLN A 198 13.98 7.33 7.38
N ILE A 199 13.06 7.28 8.31
CA ILE A 199 12.67 6.05 8.98
C ILE A 199 11.20 5.79 8.71
N PHE A 200 10.90 4.66 8.09
CA PHE A 200 9.53 4.18 7.87
C PHE A 200 9.05 3.42 9.10
N ILE A 201 7.87 3.80 9.62
CA ILE A 201 7.30 3.23 10.83
C ILE A 201 5.86 2.78 10.56
N GLU A 202 5.59 1.53 10.95
CA GLU A 202 4.26 0.91 10.84
C GLU A 202 3.87 0.34 12.20
N PRO A 203 3.07 1.07 13.02
CA PRO A 203 2.57 0.56 14.28
C PRO A 203 1.57 -0.59 14.04
N LYS A 204 1.68 -1.64 14.86
CA LYS A 204 0.76 -2.79 14.78
C LYS A 204 0.31 -3.21 16.17
N GLY A 205 -0.98 -3.47 16.30
CA GLY A 205 -1.56 -4.03 17.52
C GLY A 205 -1.28 -5.53 17.68
N SER A 206 -1.36 -6.01 18.89
CA SER A 206 -1.15 -7.42 19.27
C SER A 206 -2.08 -8.40 18.55
N GLN A 207 -3.23 -7.94 18.03
CA GLN A 207 -4.12 -8.76 17.21
C GLN A 207 -3.48 -9.25 15.89
N PHE A 208 -2.38 -8.68 15.48
CA PHE A 208 -1.63 -9.09 14.29
C PHE A 208 -0.46 -10.03 14.59
N LEU A 209 -0.20 -10.31 15.87
CA LEU A 209 0.83 -11.25 16.28
C LEU A 209 0.46 -12.67 15.82
N ASP A 210 1.45 -13.41 15.39
CA ASP A 210 1.33 -14.83 15.09
C ASP A 210 1.44 -15.68 16.37
N SER A 211 1.28 -16.99 16.25
CA SER A 211 1.34 -17.93 17.37
C SER A 211 2.69 -17.99 18.07
N GLU A 212 3.73 -17.41 17.51
CA GLU A 212 5.09 -17.36 18.05
C GLU A 212 5.42 -15.97 18.63
N GLY A 213 4.43 -15.05 18.63
CA GLY A 213 4.59 -13.70 19.13
C GLY A 213 5.31 -12.75 18.16
N GLY A 214 5.39 -13.13 16.87
CA GLY A 214 5.93 -12.32 15.80
C GLY A 214 4.88 -11.84 14.82
N PHE A 215 5.30 -11.10 13.80
CA PHE A 215 4.43 -10.61 12.73
C PHE A 215 4.68 -11.29 11.37
N ASP A 216 5.70 -12.12 11.27
CA ASP A 216 6.21 -12.62 9.98
C ASP A 216 5.26 -13.57 9.25
N LYS A 217 4.46 -14.33 10.00
CA LYS A 217 3.54 -15.35 9.45
C LYS A 217 2.14 -14.82 9.15
N GLY A 218 1.83 -13.59 9.56
CA GLY A 218 0.54 -12.95 9.30
C GLY A 218 0.38 -12.50 7.85
N LYS A 219 -0.85 -12.13 7.46
CA LYS A 219 -1.15 -11.58 6.13
C LYS A 219 -0.30 -10.36 5.77
N GLU A 220 0.12 -9.59 6.76
CA GLU A 220 0.95 -8.40 6.60
C GLU A 220 2.43 -8.63 6.91
N GLY A 221 2.83 -9.85 7.22
CA GLY A 221 4.23 -10.19 7.53
C GLY A 221 5.22 -9.83 6.41
N TRP A 222 4.75 -9.78 5.17
CA TRP A 222 5.57 -9.31 4.05
C TRP A 222 6.04 -7.85 4.23
N LYS A 223 5.22 -6.98 4.83
CA LYS A 223 5.60 -5.59 5.11
C LYS A 223 6.76 -5.52 6.11
N GLN A 224 6.72 -6.33 7.18
CA GLN A 224 7.81 -6.39 8.14
C GLN A 224 9.10 -6.89 7.50
N ARG A 225 9.03 -7.95 6.68
CA ARG A 225 10.20 -8.44 5.94
C ARG A 225 10.76 -7.39 5.00
N PHE A 226 9.87 -6.67 4.30
CA PHE A 226 10.27 -5.59 3.40
C PHE A 226 10.93 -4.42 4.15
N LEU A 227 10.41 -3.98 5.30
CA LEU A 227 11.05 -2.98 6.14
C LEU A 227 12.46 -3.41 6.59
N ASN A 228 12.62 -4.66 6.99
CA ASN A 228 13.93 -5.22 7.34
C ASN A 228 14.88 -5.25 6.14
N GLU A 229 14.38 -5.55 4.96
CA GLU A 229 15.17 -5.56 3.73
C GLU A 229 15.63 -4.17 3.32
N ILE A 230 14.76 -3.16 3.42
CA ILE A 230 15.12 -1.75 3.21
C ILE A 230 16.30 -1.37 4.09
N THR A 231 16.25 -1.69 5.38
CA THR A 231 17.34 -1.38 6.31
C THR A 231 18.66 -2.06 5.90
N LYS A 232 18.63 -3.34 5.58
CA LYS A 232 19.82 -4.08 5.14
C LYS A 232 20.42 -3.52 3.87
N ARG A 233 19.60 -3.19 2.88
CA ARG A 233 20.07 -2.60 1.61
C ARG A 233 20.59 -1.19 1.80
N SER A 234 19.98 -0.40 2.67
CA SER A 234 20.47 0.94 3.00
C SER A 234 21.83 0.89 3.73
N GLU A 235 22.02 -0.04 4.65
CA GLU A 235 23.32 -0.27 5.31
C GLU A 235 24.40 -0.66 4.30
N ALA A 236 24.05 -1.48 3.31
CA ALA A 236 24.93 -1.87 2.21
C ALA A 236 25.10 -0.78 1.14
N ARG A 237 24.45 0.39 1.29
CA ARG A 237 24.44 1.51 0.33
C ARG A 237 23.95 1.13 -1.08
N THR A 238 23.11 0.12 -1.18
CA THR A 238 22.57 -0.32 -2.48
C THR A 238 21.37 0.49 -2.93
N LEU A 239 20.64 1.13 -1.99
CA LEU A 239 19.42 1.90 -2.30
C LEU A 239 19.71 3.34 -2.67
N ILE A 240 20.70 3.95 -2.04
CA ILE A 240 21.12 5.33 -2.29
C ILE A 240 22.64 5.37 -2.31
N ASP A 241 23.20 5.71 -3.43
CA ASP A 241 24.63 5.98 -3.56
C ASP A 241 24.95 7.42 -3.12
N ASP A 242 24.54 7.77 -1.91
CA ASP A 242 24.75 9.09 -1.33
C ASP A 242 25.00 8.97 0.18
N ASP A 243 26.14 9.52 0.63
CA ASP A 243 26.53 9.53 2.05
C ASP A 243 25.64 10.43 2.93
N ARG A 244 24.82 11.27 2.31
CA ARG A 244 23.98 12.25 3.01
C ARG A 244 22.65 11.67 3.50
N TYR A 245 22.26 10.51 3.00
CA TYR A 245 20.97 9.92 3.33
C TYR A 245 21.11 8.51 3.88
N ARG A 246 20.23 8.18 4.82
CA ARG A 246 20.04 6.82 5.34
C ARG A 246 18.55 6.52 5.38
N ILE A 247 18.16 5.39 4.83
CA ILE A 247 16.78 4.91 4.86
C ILE A 247 16.70 3.71 5.77
N VAL A 248 15.77 3.72 6.69
CA VAL A 248 15.57 2.65 7.67
C VAL A 248 14.11 2.24 7.67
N GLY A 249 13.84 0.96 7.52
CA GLY A 249 12.55 0.37 7.83
C GLY A 249 12.60 -0.21 9.24
N LEU A 250 11.85 0.35 10.17
CA LEU A 250 11.74 -0.28 11.49
C LEU A 250 10.84 -1.52 11.39
N PRO A 251 11.20 -2.61 12.07
CA PRO A 251 10.26 -3.70 12.31
C PRO A 251 8.94 -3.17 12.86
N PHE A 252 7.88 -3.93 12.72
CA PHE A 252 6.60 -3.50 13.26
C PHE A 252 6.72 -3.13 14.73
N TYR A 253 6.26 -1.94 15.04
CA TYR A 253 6.23 -1.44 16.40
C TYR A 253 4.97 -1.97 17.10
N ASN A 254 5.17 -2.65 18.23
CA ASN A 254 4.11 -3.02 19.16
C ASN A 254 4.45 -2.46 20.53
N HIS A 255 3.47 -1.86 21.18
CA HIS A 255 3.64 -1.26 22.50
C HIS A 255 3.54 -2.28 23.65
N GLU A 256 2.95 -3.46 23.42
CA GLU A 256 2.74 -4.52 24.43
C GLU A 256 3.96 -5.41 24.64
#